data_5d70d8832c141b3eddd3d7093afd17b8
#
_entry.id   5d70d8832c141b3eddd3d7093afd17b8
#
_cell.length_a   1.000
_cell.length_b   1.000
_cell.length_c   1.000
_cell.angle_alpha   90.00
_cell.angle_beta   90.00
_cell.angle_gamma   90.00
#
_symmetry.space_group_name_H-M   'P 1'
#
loop_
_entity.id
_entity.type
_entity.pdbx_description
1 polymer ?
#
loop_
_entity_poly.entity_id
_entity_poly.type
_entity_poly.pdbx_seq_one_letter_code
_entity_poly.pdbx_strand_id
1 'polypeptide(L)'
;MLKQTIMEKYYDVHNHLFNKNFLAKELLYRMIKELKKMLNIQKERGLDRGPDRGLKNVITSLRRYIKAIRVFTRKNSTAVYEELDKTYKGEFILTPLTFDLTYCFAPSADRETDETPRSIAKEAFEDEMKILFEEIDREVRSLSRDFNPDAGNSEDDLWKEYLNEKKRFIEESRAFQEMEEETEFVSGSRGLFKRRTAFDGWKEQIRQIEELKKHPEYKEMVFPFLAVDSRRKNIAEYAMNNVGKGKLFIGIKLYCPTGYSPTDPVLFGPDGERGGIYAFCEDNGIPVTTHNSDGGFATLAKEVKVTGLIQVNGKLHRLNDELLKFSTAINHKNAVYERALTLNHPLLWEKVVEKYPNLLLNLAHFGGGSQLNLALENPENTNLWTNKIIALLKDSRYKVYTDVSCFTEFEVIAKLLTSPVYREIKPRILYGSDYTLLLLFEDNFEENVRQFKEKFGKDFDVIARKNPEEFLRHVI
;
A
#
# COMPACT_ATOMS: atom_id res chain seq x y z
N MET A 1 20.33 -14.24 25.99
CA MET A 1 20.39 -14.80 24.64
C MET A 1 19.32 -14.19 23.70
N LEU A 2 18.01 -14.20 24.01
CA LEU A 2 16.98 -13.63 23.08
C LEU A 2 17.21 -12.15 22.72
N LYS A 3 17.50 -11.28 23.68
CA LYS A 3 17.80 -9.85 23.41
C LYS A 3 19.02 -9.64 22.50
N GLN A 4 20.05 -10.49 22.62
CA GLN A 4 21.25 -10.41 21.78
C GLN A 4 20.97 -10.80 20.31
N THR A 5 20.08 -11.77 20.09
CA THR A 5 19.71 -12.25 18.73
C THR A 5 18.86 -11.23 17.96
N ILE A 6 18.07 -10.41 18.65
CA ILE A 6 17.25 -9.36 18.03
C ILE A 6 18.10 -8.16 17.61
N MET A 7 19.14 -7.82 18.36
CA MET A 7 19.99 -6.64 18.11
C MET A 7 20.83 -6.69 16.82
N GLU A 8 20.87 -7.84 16.12
CA GLU A 8 21.62 -7.99 14.87
C GLU A 8 20.73 -8.03 13.62
N LYS A 9 19.39 -7.95 13.79
CA LYS A 9 18.43 -8.06 12.68
C LYS A 9 18.07 -6.69 12.10
N TYR A 10 17.73 -6.71 10.81
CA TYR A 10 17.10 -5.58 10.14
C TYR A 10 15.59 -5.54 10.42
N TYR A 11 14.96 -4.42 10.15
CA TYR A 11 13.52 -4.24 10.23
C TYR A 11 12.96 -3.89 8.85
N ASP A 12 11.87 -4.52 8.48
CA ASP A 12 10.99 -4.08 7.40
C ASP A 12 9.77 -3.44 8.06
N VAL A 13 9.77 -2.10 8.17
CA VAL A 13 8.73 -1.37 8.90
C VAL A 13 7.46 -1.13 8.08
N HIS A 14 7.44 -1.53 6.81
CA HIS A 14 6.31 -1.34 5.92
C HIS A 14 6.16 -2.53 4.99
N ASN A 15 5.37 -3.48 5.39
CA ASN A 15 5.01 -4.64 4.59
C ASN A 15 3.55 -5.04 4.86
N HIS A 16 3.00 -5.89 4.00
CA HIS A 16 1.65 -6.42 4.11
C HIS A 16 1.67 -7.94 3.96
N LEU A 17 0.79 -8.63 4.69
CA LEU A 17 0.61 -10.07 4.58
C LEU A 17 -0.75 -10.39 3.95
N PHE A 18 -1.05 -9.74 2.82
CA PHE A 18 -2.30 -9.91 2.11
C PHE A 18 -2.41 -11.29 1.48
N ASN A 19 -3.59 -11.87 1.59
CA ASN A 19 -3.92 -13.19 1.06
C ASN A 19 -5.37 -13.23 0.56
N LYS A 20 -5.81 -14.39 0.09
CA LYS A 20 -7.12 -14.61 -0.53
C LYS A 20 -8.34 -14.13 0.28
N ASN A 21 -8.19 -13.93 1.58
CA ASN A 21 -9.28 -13.55 2.46
C ASN A 21 -9.47 -12.05 2.58
N PHE A 22 -8.64 -11.25 1.93
CA PHE A 22 -8.63 -9.82 2.17
C PHE A 22 -8.85 -8.92 0.93
N LEU A 23 -8.14 -9.11 -0.16
CA LEU A 23 -8.10 -8.11 -1.25
C LEU A 23 -8.46 -8.65 -2.64
N ALA A 24 -8.89 -9.87 -2.71
CA ALA A 24 -8.86 -10.67 -3.90
C ALA A 24 -9.41 -10.01 -5.17
N LYS A 25 -10.71 -9.74 -5.23
CA LYS A 25 -11.38 -9.31 -6.48
C LYS A 25 -11.00 -7.88 -6.89
N GLU A 26 -10.97 -6.97 -5.91
CA GLU A 26 -10.70 -5.56 -6.14
C GLU A 26 -9.26 -5.34 -6.59
N LEU A 27 -8.31 -6.11 -6.06
CA LEU A 27 -6.91 -6.02 -6.46
C LEU A 27 -6.70 -6.58 -7.85
N LEU A 28 -7.26 -7.76 -8.15
CA LEU A 28 -7.20 -8.35 -9.49
C LEU A 28 -7.81 -7.41 -10.54
N TYR A 29 -8.95 -6.80 -10.26
CA TYR A 29 -9.57 -5.80 -11.13
C TYR A 29 -8.65 -4.58 -11.38
N ARG A 30 -7.94 -4.10 -10.34
CA ARG A 30 -6.96 -3.02 -10.50
C ARG A 30 -5.74 -3.45 -11.32
N MET A 31 -5.22 -4.65 -11.11
CA MET A 31 -4.11 -5.21 -11.90
C MET A 31 -4.46 -5.23 -13.40
N ILE A 32 -5.67 -5.64 -13.71
CA ILE A 32 -6.23 -5.67 -15.06
C ILE A 32 -6.33 -4.25 -15.66
N LYS A 33 -6.82 -3.29 -14.88
CA LYS A 33 -6.86 -1.87 -15.31
C LYS A 33 -5.48 -1.28 -15.55
N GLU A 34 -4.49 -1.62 -14.76
CA GLU A 34 -3.12 -1.14 -14.95
C GLU A 34 -2.46 -1.76 -16.19
N LEU A 35 -2.72 -3.04 -16.50
CA LEU A 35 -2.34 -3.64 -17.79
C LEU A 35 -2.90 -2.85 -18.97
N LYS A 36 -4.19 -2.52 -18.94
CA LYS A 36 -4.84 -1.72 -19.97
C LYS A 36 -4.23 -0.32 -20.11
N LYS A 37 -3.93 0.36 -19.01
CA LYS A 37 -3.27 1.67 -19.03
C LYS A 37 -1.87 1.61 -19.65
N MET A 38 -1.08 0.58 -19.33
CA MET A 38 0.26 0.44 -19.90
C MET A 38 0.23 0.27 -21.41
N LEU A 39 -0.73 -0.48 -21.93
CA LEU A 39 -0.93 -0.63 -23.38
C LEU A 39 -1.34 0.69 -24.05
N ASN A 40 -2.26 1.45 -23.44
CA ASN A 40 -2.71 2.73 -23.95
C ASN A 40 -1.62 3.81 -23.94
N ILE A 41 -0.77 3.85 -22.88
CA ILE A 41 0.36 4.80 -22.79
C ILE A 41 1.40 4.55 -23.89
N GLN A 42 1.62 3.30 -24.29
CA GLN A 42 2.53 2.98 -25.39
C GLN A 42 1.99 3.49 -26.73
N LYS A 43 0.68 3.44 -26.94
CA LYS A 43 0.00 3.96 -28.12
C LYS A 43 0.02 5.49 -28.22
N GLU A 44 -0.23 6.19 -27.10
CA GLU A 44 -0.25 7.67 -27.06
C GLU A 44 1.14 8.29 -27.27
N ARG A 45 2.21 7.58 -26.90
CA ARG A 45 3.57 8.14 -26.95
C ARG A 45 4.23 8.06 -28.31
N GLY A 46 3.59 7.45 -29.36
CA GLY A 46 4.05 7.46 -30.75
C GLY A 46 5.55 7.17 -30.94
N LEU A 47 6.15 6.40 -30.02
CA LEU A 47 7.58 6.35 -29.87
C LEU A 47 8.18 5.32 -30.80
N ASP A 48 9.19 5.73 -31.53
CA ASP A 48 10.26 5.01 -32.27
C ASP A 48 10.94 3.85 -31.50
N ARG A 49 10.18 3.07 -30.73
CA ARG A 49 10.68 1.90 -30.02
C ARG A 49 9.96 0.70 -30.62
N GLY A 50 10.70 -0.07 -31.42
CA GLY A 50 10.21 -1.19 -32.20
C GLY A 50 9.21 -2.10 -31.47
N PRO A 51 8.33 -2.76 -32.23
CA PRO A 51 7.19 -3.58 -31.76
C PRO A 51 7.59 -4.64 -30.72
N ASP A 52 8.79 -5.23 -30.83
CA ASP A 52 9.36 -6.21 -29.89
C ASP A 52 9.42 -5.73 -28.45
N ARG A 53 9.69 -4.46 -28.24
CA ARG A 53 9.82 -3.89 -26.89
C ARG A 53 8.45 -3.76 -26.20
N GLY A 54 7.41 -3.46 -27.00
CA GLY A 54 6.04 -3.41 -26.51
C GLY A 54 5.56 -4.79 -26.02
N LEU A 55 5.75 -5.81 -26.83
CA LEU A 55 5.35 -7.18 -26.50
C LEU A 55 6.13 -7.75 -25.31
N LYS A 56 7.45 -7.53 -25.25
CA LYS A 56 8.28 -7.92 -24.08
C LYS A 56 7.78 -7.28 -22.78
N ASN A 57 7.38 -6.01 -22.81
CA ASN A 57 6.83 -5.32 -21.62
C ASN A 57 5.49 -5.93 -21.18
N VAL A 58 4.62 -6.33 -22.11
CA VAL A 58 3.35 -7.03 -21.80
C VAL A 58 3.64 -8.39 -21.15
N ILE A 59 4.54 -9.18 -21.75
CA ILE A 59 4.94 -10.49 -21.21
C ILE A 59 5.50 -10.35 -19.80
N THR A 60 6.41 -9.41 -19.57
CA THR A 60 6.98 -9.12 -18.24
C THR A 60 5.90 -8.74 -17.24
N SER A 61 4.93 -7.91 -17.63
CA SER A 61 3.82 -7.51 -16.77
C SER A 61 2.89 -8.67 -16.44
N LEU A 62 2.59 -9.54 -17.40
CA LEU A 62 1.80 -10.75 -17.15
C LEU A 62 2.50 -11.67 -16.14
N ARG A 63 3.80 -11.92 -16.30
CA ARG A 63 4.61 -12.73 -15.37
C ARG A 63 4.58 -12.17 -13.95
N ARG A 64 4.76 -10.86 -13.82
CA ARG A 64 4.71 -10.15 -12.55
C ARG A 64 3.36 -10.34 -11.87
N TYR A 65 2.27 -10.13 -12.61
CA TYR A 65 0.93 -10.29 -12.06
C TYR A 65 0.58 -11.74 -11.71
N ILE A 66 1.02 -12.73 -12.49
CA ILE A 66 0.90 -14.15 -12.14
C ILE A 66 1.59 -14.42 -10.81
N LYS A 67 2.79 -13.88 -10.60
CA LYS A 67 3.53 -14.04 -9.34
C LYS A 67 2.79 -13.38 -8.18
N ALA A 68 2.29 -12.16 -8.36
CA ALA A 68 1.50 -11.47 -7.35
C ALA A 68 0.22 -12.25 -7.00
N ILE A 69 -0.53 -12.75 -7.99
CA ILE A 69 -1.73 -13.58 -7.79
C ILE A 69 -1.38 -14.81 -6.94
N ARG A 70 -0.29 -15.51 -7.22
CA ARG A 70 0.13 -16.69 -6.46
C ARG A 70 0.41 -16.38 -4.99
N VAL A 71 0.94 -15.21 -4.68
CA VAL A 71 1.12 -14.78 -3.28
C VAL A 71 -0.21 -14.43 -2.66
N PHE A 72 -1.05 -13.66 -3.35
CA PHE A 72 -2.38 -13.29 -2.86
C PHE A 72 -3.32 -14.49 -2.69
N THR A 73 -3.11 -15.59 -3.41
CA THR A 73 -3.88 -16.84 -3.25
C THR A 73 -3.44 -17.69 -2.06
N ARG A 74 -2.37 -17.31 -1.34
CA ARG A 74 -1.96 -18.04 -0.13
C ARG A 74 -3.09 -18.09 0.88
N LYS A 75 -3.23 -19.19 1.59
CA LYS A 75 -4.38 -19.51 2.45
C LYS A 75 -4.52 -18.59 3.67
N ASN A 76 -3.41 -18.03 4.16
CA ASN A 76 -3.37 -17.17 5.35
C ASN A 76 -2.09 -16.34 5.41
N SER A 77 -2.02 -15.43 6.37
CA SER A 77 -0.88 -14.54 6.60
C SER A 77 0.41 -15.29 6.95
N THR A 78 0.34 -16.47 7.58
CA THR A 78 1.53 -17.30 7.87
C THR A 78 2.19 -17.78 6.58
N ALA A 79 1.40 -18.28 5.62
CA ALA A 79 1.93 -18.72 4.34
C ALA A 79 2.51 -17.56 3.49
N VAL A 80 2.00 -16.34 3.66
CA VAL A 80 2.59 -15.13 3.04
C VAL A 80 3.88 -14.73 3.74
N TYR A 81 3.92 -14.80 5.08
CA TYR A 81 5.14 -14.58 5.86
C TYR A 81 6.26 -15.54 5.45
N GLU A 82 5.97 -16.83 5.36
CA GLU A 82 6.93 -17.85 4.93
C GLU A 82 7.45 -17.60 3.52
N GLU A 83 6.62 -17.09 2.62
CA GLU A 83 7.04 -16.72 1.26
C GLU A 83 7.98 -15.51 1.27
N LEU A 84 7.67 -14.49 2.06
CA LEU A 84 8.52 -13.32 2.23
C LEU A 84 9.87 -13.69 2.88
N ASP A 85 9.83 -14.56 3.90
CA ASP A 85 11.03 -14.96 4.64
C ASP A 85 11.99 -15.83 3.82
N LYS A 86 11.56 -16.44 2.71
CA LYS A 86 12.47 -17.10 1.75
C LYS A 86 13.52 -16.10 1.22
N THR A 87 13.13 -14.85 1.00
CA THR A 87 14.06 -13.79 0.60
C THR A 87 14.84 -13.26 1.78
N TYR A 88 14.19 -13.05 2.92
CA TYR A 88 14.81 -12.46 4.11
C TYR A 88 15.64 -13.43 4.94
N LYS A 89 15.41 -14.74 4.82
CA LYS A 89 16.20 -15.80 5.45
C LYS A 89 16.36 -15.62 6.96
N GLY A 90 15.33 -15.10 7.62
CA GLY A 90 15.34 -14.80 9.05
C GLY A 90 16.16 -13.57 9.45
N GLU A 91 16.67 -12.78 8.51
CA GLU A 91 17.47 -11.58 8.81
C GLU A 91 16.61 -10.37 9.22
N PHE A 92 15.29 -10.39 8.96
CA PHE A 92 14.41 -9.24 9.18
C PHE A 92 13.33 -9.51 10.22
N ILE A 93 13.10 -8.50 11.03
CA ILE A 93 11.91 -8.36 11.86
C ILE A 93 10.87 -7.61 11.01
N LEU A 94 9.64 -8.13 10.96
CA LEU A 94 8.56 -7.56 10.18
C LEU A 94 7.59 -6.78 11.04
N THR A 95 7.13 -5.63 10.53
CA THR A 95 5.99 -4.91 11.12
C THR A 95 4.83 -4.87 10.12
N PRO A 96 4.09 -5.99 9.97
CA PRO A 96 3.01 -6.05 9.00
C PRO A 96 1.93 -5.01 9.31
N LEU A 97 1.60 -4.22 8.30
CA LEU A 97 0.55 -3.23 8.37
C LEU A 97 -0.76 -3.89 7.95
N THR A 98 -1.71 -4.02 8.86
CA THR A 98 -3.06 -4.42 8.47
C THR A 98 -3.73 -3.31 7.67
N PHE A 99 -4.83 -3.62 6.98
CA PHE A 99 -5.49 -2.69 6.09
C PHE A 99 -7.01 -2.76 6.26
N ASP A 100 -7.67 -1.60 6.34
CA ASP A 100 -9.13 -1.52 6.40
C ASP A 100 -9.66 -0.84 5.13
N LEU A 101 -10.21 -1.63 4.22
CA LEU A 101 -10.83 -1.15 2.99
C LEU A 101 -12.35 -1.06 3.05
N THR A 102 -12.95 -1.35 4.19
CA THR A 102 -14.41 -1.39 4.34
C THR A 102 -15.07 -0.16 3.73
N TYR A 103 -14.64 1.02 4.16
CA TYR A 103 -15.22 2.28 3.72
C TYR A 103 -14.66 2.81 2.39
N CYS A 104 -13.61 2.20 1.86
CA CYS A 104 -13.10 2.51 0.53
C CYS A 104 -14.09 2.04 -0.55
N PHE A 105 -14.67 0.85 -0.37
CA PHE A 105 -15.60 0.22 -1.30
C PHE A 105 -17.06 0.45 -0.94
N ALA A 106 -17.36 0.78 0.31
CA ALA A 106 -18.68 0.99 0.87
C ALA A 106 -18.80 2.33 1.61
N PRO A 107 -18.60 3.46 0.94
CA PRO A 107 -18.54 4.77 1.59
C PRO A 107 -19.85 5.22 2.22
N SER A 108 -20.98 4.62 1.80
CA SER A 108 -22.32 4.85 2.36
C SER A 108 -22.74 3.78 3.36
N ALA A 109 -21.85 2.88 3.78
CA ALA A 109 -22.14 1.97 4.87
C ALA A 109 -22.49 2.81 6.09
N ASP A 110 -23.73 2.68 6.53
CA ASP A 110 -24.21 3.38 7.71
C ASP A 110 -23.34 2.97 8.90
N ARG A 111 -22.86 3.92 9.68
CA ARG A 111 -22.01 3.65 10.86
C ARG A 111 -22.70 2.69 11.84
N GLU A 112 -23.99 2.45 11.67
CA GLU A 112 -24.83 1.60 12.52
C GLU A 112 -25.18 0.24 11.91
N THR A 113 -25.07 0.07 10.60
CA THR A 113 -25.40 -1.21 9.94
C THR A 113 -24.18 -1.82 9.29
N ASP A 114 -23.91 -3.09 9.58
CA ASP A 114 -22.82 -3.88 8.99
C ASP A 114 -23.08 -4.28 7.50
N GLU A 115 -23.99 -3.59 6.80
CA GLU A 115 -24.31 -3.91 5.41
C GLU A 115 -23.36 -3.24 4.44
N THR A 116 -22.50 -4.04 3.81
CA THR A 116 -21.59 -3.61 2.74
C THR A 116 -22.26 -3.73 1.37
N PRO A 117 -21.92 -2.83 0.43
CA PRO A 117 -22.35 -2.96 -0.97
C PRO A 117 -21.85 -4.27 -1.59
N ARG A 118 -22.68 -4.83 -2.46
CA ARG A 118 -22.38 -6.09 -3.17
C ARG A 118 -21.07 -5.97 -3.94
N SER A 119 -20.19 -6.97 -3.78
CA SER A 119 -19.07 -7.21 -4.69
C SER A 119 -19.57 -7.24 -6.14
N ILE A 120 -18.73 -6.85 -7.09
CA ILE A 120 -19.00 -7.04 -8.52
C ILE A 120 -19.36 -8.51 -8.73
N ALA A 121 -20.51 -8.79 -9.35
CA ALA A 121 -20.95 -10.15 -9.59
C ALA A 121 -19.92 -10.89 -10.44
N LYS A 122 -19.75 -12.20 -10.21
CA LYS A 122 -18.78 -13.05 -10.93
C LYS A 122 -18.90 -12.89 -12.45
N GLU A 123 -20.13 -12.90 -12.96
CA GLU A 123 -20.43 -12.74 -14.39
C GLU A 123 -19.91 -11.40 -14.94
N ALA A 124 -20.12 -10.30 -14.21
CA ALA A 124 -19.61 -8.99 -14.62
C ALA A 124 -18.08 -8.92 -14.62
N PHE A 125 -17.40 -9.65 -13.70
CA PHE A 125 -15.96 -9.75 -13.68
C PHE A 125 -15.42 -10.59 -14.83
N GLU A 126 -16.04 -11.73 -15.14
CA GLU A 126 -15.66 -12.58 -16.27
C GLU A 126 -15.85 -11.86 -17.62
N ASP A 127 -16.94 -11.11 -17.77
CA ASP A 127 -17.20 -10.29 -18.95
C ASP A 127 -16.16 -9.16 -19.10
N GLU A 128 -15.84 -8.45 -18.02
CA GLU A 128 -14.79 -7.41 -18.06
C GLU A 128 -13.40 -8.00 -18.38
N MET A 129 -13.08 -9.17 -17.83
CA MET A 129 -11.83 -9.88 -18.13
C MET A 129 -11.76 -10.27 -19.60
N LYS A 130 -12.85 -10.80 -20.16
CA LYS A 130 -12.94 -11.17 -21.55
C LYS A 130 -12.75 -9.97 -22.47
N ILE A 131 -13.49 -8.88 -22.21
CA ILE A 131 -13.38 -7.62 -22.97
C ILE A 131 -11.95 -7.08 -22.92
N LEU A 132 -11.32 -7.09 -21.75
CA LEU A 132 -9.97 -6.62 -21.59
C LEU A 132 -8.97 -7.45 -22.40
N PHE A 133 -9.06 -8.79 -22.34
CA PHE A 133 -8.15 -9.64 -23.10
C PHE A 133 -8.39 -9.53 -24.62
N GLU A 134 -9.63 -9.31 -25.06
CA GLU A 134 -9.90 -8.99 -26.46
C GLU A 134 -9.29 -7.65 -26.89
N GLU A 135 -9.28 -6.64 -26.02
CA GLU A 135 -8.61 -5.37 -26.26
C GLU A 135 -7.07 -5.53 -26.28
N ILE A 136 -6.50 -6.27 -25.32
CA ILE A 136 -5.06 -6.58 -25.27
C ILE A 136 -4.64 -7.34 -26.54
N ASP A 137 -5.38 -8.37 -26.95
CA ASP A 137 -5.11 -9.12 -28.17
C ASP A 137 -5.15 -8.24 -29.41
N ARG A 138 -6.09 -7.31 -29.47
CA ARG A 138 -6.22 -6.36 -30.58
C ARG A 138 -5.04 -5.41 -30.66
N GLU A 139 -4.61 -4.87 -29.53
CA GLU A 139 -3.43 -4.00 -29.45
C GLU A 139 -2.14 -4.76 -29.76
N VAL A 140 -1.96 -5.96 -29.21
CA VAL A 140 -0.78 -6.79 -29.49
C VAL A 140 -0.74 -7.19 -30.97
N ARG A 141 -1.89 -7.51 -31.60
CA ARG A 141 -1.97 -7.76 -33.05
C ARG A 141 -1.71 -6.51 -33.88
N SER A 142 -2.06 -5.32 -33.40
CA SER A 142 -1.73 -4.07 -34.09
C SER A 142 -0.24 -3.80 -34.09
N LEU A 143 0.42 -4.10 -32.97
CA LEU A 143 1.89 -4.02 -32.86
C LEU A 143 2.59 -5.02 -33.78
N SER A 144 1.98 -6.19 -34.06
CA SER A 144 2.53 -7.21 -34.96
C SER A 144 2.22 -7.00 -36.43
N ARG A 145 1.27 -6.10 -36.81
CA ARG A 145 0.94 -5.80 -38.21
C ARG A 145 1.93 -4.86 -38.91
N ASP A 146 2.70 -4.10 -38.14
CA ASP A 146 3.78 -3.25 -38.66
C ASP A 146 5.08 -4.04 -38.88
N PHE A 147 5.04 -5.37 -38.75
CA PHE A 147 6.14 -6.28 -38.86
C PHE A 147 6.46 -6.71 -40.28
N ASN A 148 7.75 -6.80 -40.56
CA ASN A 148 8.26 -7.35 -41.80
C ASN A 148 8.34 -8.89 -41.72
N PRO A 149 7.61 -9.67 -42.55
CA PRO A 149 7.62 -11.12 -42.52
C PRO A 149 8.97 -11.76 -42.85
N ASP A 150 9.98 -10.97 -43.28
CA ASP A 150 11.33 -11.44 -43.59
C ASP A 150 12.34 -11.35 -42.44
N ALA A 151 11.93 -10.85 -41.27
CA ALA A 151 12.76 -10.83 -40.07
C ALA A 151 12.57 -12.13 -39.28
N GLY A 152 13.54 -13.04 -39.42
CA GLY A 152 13.47 -14.43 -38.97
C GLY A 152 13.07 -14.69 -37.49
N ASN A 153 12.70 -15.92 -37.26
CA ASN A 153 12.37 -16.75 -36.05
C ASN A 153 12.17 -16.16 -34.65
N SER A 154 12.63 -14.94 -34.32
CA SER A 154 12.51 -14.38 -32.97
C SER A 154 11.12 -13.85 -32.61
N GLU A 155 10.31 -13.50 -33.58
CA GLU A 155 8.98 -12.90 -33.43
C GLU A 155 7.89 -13.93 -33.16
N ASP A 156 7.93 -15.06 -33.85
CA ASP A 156 7.06 -16.21 -33.61
C ASP A 156 7.24 -16.74 -32.17
N ASP A 157 8.47 -16.66 -31.64
CA ASP A 157 8.78 -17.11 -30.30
C ASP A 157 8.21 -16.14 -29.23
N LEU A 158 8.33 -14.83 -29.42
CA LEU A 158 7.73 -13.84 -28.52
C LEU A 158 6.19 -13.89 -28.53
N TRP A 159 5.59 -14.13 -29.70
CA TRP A 159 4.15 -14.32 -29.78
C TRP A 159 3.67 -15.57 -29.07
N LYS A 160 4.37 -16.69 -29.24
CA LYS A 160 4.10 -17.94 -28.49
C LYS A 160 4.27 -17.74 -26.99
N GLU A 161 5.32 -17.02 -26.59
CA GLU A 161 5.58 -16.66 -25.21
C GLU A 161 4.43 -15.83 -24.61
N TYR A 162 3.96 -14.79 -25.32
CA TYR A 162 2.79 -14.02 -24.92
C TYR A 162 1.54 -14.88 -24.73
N LEU A 163 1.20 -15.74 -25.71
CA LEU A 163 0.04 -16.60 -25.61
C LEU A 163 0.12 -17.56 -24.44
N ASN A 164 1.31 -18.08 -24.12
CA ASN A 164 1.53 -18.94 -22.98
C ASN A 164 1.34 -18.18 -21.65
N GLU A 165 1.93 -16.99 -21.50
CA GLU A 165 1.78 -16.20 -20.27
C GLU A 165 0.35 -15.68 -20.11
N LYS A 166 -0.33 -15.30 -21.19
CA LYS A 166 -1.76 -14.97 -21.18
C LYS A 166 -2.61 -16.14 -20.69
N LYS A 167 -2.38 -17.34 -21.20
CA LYS A 167 -3.08 -18.57 -20.77
C LYS A 167 -2.86 -18.81 -19.28
N ARG A 168 -1.61 -18.74 -18.81
CA ARG A 168 -1.26 -18.89 -17.40
C ARG A 168 -1.96 -17.84 -16.53
N PHE A 169 -1.98 -16.59 -16.94
CA PHE A 169 -2.66 -15.52 -16.20
C PHE A 169 -4.18 -15.80 -16.06
N ILE A 170 -4.84 -16.25 -17.13
CA ILE A 170 -6.25 -16.62 -17.11
C ILE A 170 -6.50 -17.80 -16.17
N GLU A 171 -5.65 -18.84 -16.23
CA GLU A 171 -5.76 -20.03 -15.37
C GLU A 171 -5.58 -19.67 -13.89
N GLU A 172 -4.56 -18.91 -13.53
CA GLU A 172 -4.33 -18.46 -12.14
C GLU A 172 -5.47 -17.55 -11.65
N SER A 173 -5.98 -16.66 -12.52
CA SER A 173 -7.11 -15.80 -12.18
C SER A 173 -8.41 -16.57 -11.93
N ARG A 174 -8.66 -17.64 -12.70
CA ARG A 174 -9.81 -18.54 -12.48
C ARG A 174 -9.67 -19.37 -11.19
N ALA A 175 -8.51 -19.99 -10.99
CA ALA A 175 -8.22 -20.73 -9.76
C ALA A 175 -8.42 -19.84 -8.52
N PHE A 176 -8.08 -18.57 -8.62
CA PHE A 176 -8.31 -17.58 -7.58
C PHE A 176 -9.80 -17.35 -7.29
N GLN A 177 -10.65 -17.25 -8.30
CA GLN A 177 -12.09 -17.10 -8.15
C GLN A 177 -12.76 -18.34 -7.55
N GLU A 178 -12.37 -19.53 -8.02
CA GLU A 178 -12.89 -20.81 -7.52
C GLU A 178 -12.54 -21.03 -6.04
N MET A 179 -11.34 -20.65 -5.61
CA MET A 179 -10.93 -20.72 -4.20
C MET A 179 -11.73 -19.79 -3.30
N GLU A 180 -12.21 -18.64 -3.80
CA GLU A 180 -13.10 -17.76 -3.03
C GLU A 180 -14.49 -18.37 -2.84
N GLU A 181 -15.02 -19.06 -3.85
CA GLU A 181 -16.31 -19.74 -3.75
C GLU A 181 -16.27 -20.88 -2.72
N GLU A 182 -15.20 -21.68 -2.67
CA GLU A 182 -15.02 -22.73 -1.66
C GLU A 182 -14.96 -22.18 -0.24
N THR A 183 -14.35 -21.01 -0.03
CA THR A 183 -14.28 -20.38 1.30
C THR A 183 -15.60 -19.76 1.74
N GLU A 184 -16.48 -19.39 0.82
CA GLU A 184 -17.86 -19.00 1.16
C GLU A 184 -18.72 -20.19 1.60
N PHE A 185 -18.44 -21.40 1.13
CA PHE A 185 -19.22 -22.62 1.40
C PHE A 185 -18.91 -23.29 2.75
N VAL A 186 -17.69 -23.16 3.30
CA VAL A 186 -17.24 -23.95 4.47
C VAL A 186 -17.75 -23.40 5.83
N SER A 187 -18.37 -22.23 5.93
CA SER A 187 -18.77 -21.64 7.22
C SER A 187 -20.25 -21.75 7.60
N GLY A 188 -21.02 -22.64 7.00
CA GLY A 188 -22.46 -22.69 7.22
C GLY A 188 -23.08 -24.09 7.49
N SER A 189 -22.98 -24.62 8.72
CA SER A 189 -23.99 -25.56 9.21
C SER A 189 -25.25 -24.77 9.63
N ARG A 190 -26.30 -24.90 8.80
CA ARG A 190 -27.66 -24.35 8.91
C ARG A 190 -27.94 -23.01 8.21
N GLY A 191 -28.16 -23.05 6.90
CA GLY A 191 -29.33 -22.38 6.29
C GLY A 191 -29.30 -20.86 6.10
N LEU A 192 -28.21 -20.12 6.36
CA LEU A 192 -28.08 -18.71 6.03
C LEU A 192 -26.70 -18.46 5.43
N PHE A 193 -26.66 -18.27 4.11
CA PHE A 193 -25.46 -17.85 3.40
C PHE A 193 -25.10 -16.40 3.81
N LYS A 194 -24.21 -16.23 4.78
CA LYS A 194 -23.57 -14.93 5.02
C LYS A 194 -22.49 -14.72 3.98
N ARG A 195 -22.70 -13.80 3.04
CA ARG A 195 -21.62 -13.30 2.18
C ARG A 195 -20.55 -12.65 3.04
N ARG A 196 -19.28 -12.96 2.81
CA ARG A 196 -18.17 -12.21 3.42
C ARG A 196 -18.26 -10.77 2.96
N THR A 197 -18.31 -9.84 3.91
CA THR A 197 -18.26 -8.40 3.67
C THR A 197 -16.81 -7.92 3.74
N ALA A 198 -16.47 -6.77 3.16
CA ALA A 198 -15.15 -6.16 3.34
C ALA A 198 -14.83 -5.91 4.83
N PHE A 199 -15.84 -5.77 5.67
CA PHE A 199 -15.76 -5.71 7.13
C PHE A 199 -15.21 -7.01 7.74
N ASP A 200 -15.64 -8.16 7.24
CA ASP A 200 -15.13 -9.47 7.67
C ASP A 200 -13.64 -9.63 7.31
N GLY A 201 -13.22 -9.07 6.21
CA GLY A 201 -11.81 -9.06 5.79
C GLY A 201 -10.87 -8.40 6.78
N TRP A 202 -11.26 -7.28 7.42
CA TRP A 202 -10.45 -6.65 8.47
C TRP A 202 -10.36 -7.53 9.72
N LYS A 203 -11.50 -8.10 10.19
CA LYS A 203 -11.51 -9.03 11.32
C LYS A 203 -10.69 -10.28 11.05
N GLU A 204 -10.78 -10.80 9.83
CA GLU A 204 -10.01 -11.98 9.41
C GLU A 204 -8.51 -11.72 9.41
N GLN A 205 -8.04 -10.54 8.97
CA GLN A 205 -6.63 -10.17 9.11
C GLN A 205 -6.17 -10.19 10.56
N ILE A 206 -6.96 -9.59 11.47
CA ILE A 206 -6.64 -9.58 12.90
C ILE A 206 -6.51 -11.01 13.42
N ARG A 207 -7.48 -11.88 13.12
CA ARG A 207 -7.47 -13.29 13.54
C ARG A 207 -6.22 -14.02 13.01
N GLN A 208 -5.86 -13.80 11.75
CA GLN A 208 -4.68 -14.44 11.16
C GLN A 208 -3.36 -13.91 11.74
N ILE A 209 -3.29 -12.63 12.07
CA ILE A 209 -2.15 -12.04 12.79
C ILE A 209 -2.04 -12.62 14.21
N GLU A 210 -3.16 -12.81 14.91
CA GLU A 210 -3.17 -13.50 16.21
C GLU A 210 -2.63 -14.93 16.12
N GLU A 211 -3.01 -15.66 15.07
CA GLU A 211 -2.50 -17.02 14.83
C GLU A 211 -1.01 -17.02 14.52
N LEU A 212 -0.55 -16.10 13.67
CA LEU A 212 0.85 -15.95 13.33
C LEU A 212 1.70 -15.63 14.57
N LYS A 213 1.20 -14.76 15.46
CA LYS A 213 1.88 -14.42 16.73
C LYS A 213 1.92 -15.55 17.76
N LYS A 214 1.02 -16.54 17.66
CA LYS A 214 1.05 -17.75 18.52
C LYS A 214 2.11 -18.74 18.08
N HIS A 215 2.63 -18.65 16.84
CA HIS A 215 3.65 -19.57 16.32
C HIS A 215 5.00 -19.33 17.04
N PRO A 216 5.60 -20.36 17.68
CA PRO A 216 6.80 -20.18 18.48
C PRO A 216 7.99 -19.56 17.74
N GLU A 217 8.14 -19.86 16.47
CA GLU A 217 9.26 -19.39 15.62
C GLU A 217 9.07 -17.97 15.11
N TYR A 218 7.81 -17.49 14.99
CA TYR A 218 7.51 -16.20 14.35
C TYR A 218 7.14 -15.10 15.34
N LYS A 219 6.72 -15.45 16.56
CA LYS A 219 6.21 -14.49 17.57
C LYS A 219 7.16 -13.33 17.89
N GLU A 220 8.48 -13.58 17.84
CA GLU A 220 9.53 -12.58 18.10
C GLU A 220 10.04 -11.91 16.80
N MET A 221 9.49 -12.30 15.64
CA MET A 221 9.88 -11.79 14.34
C MET A 221 8.81 -10.91 13.70
N VAL A 222 7.60 -10.86 14.30
CA VAL A 222 6.44 -10.17 13.72
C VAL A 222 5.83 -9.24 14.75
N PHE A 223 5.78 -7.94 14.44
CA PHE A 223 5.26 -6.88 15.29
C PHE A 223 4.25 -6.01 14.52
N PRO A 224 2.98 -6.42 14.44
CA PRO A 224 2.01 -5.85 13.51
C PRO A 224 1.49 -4.49 13.95
N PHE A 225 1.04 -3.70 12.97
CA PHE A 225 0.32 -2.44 13.14
C PHE A 225 -1.17 -2.64 12.85
N LEU A 226 -2.02 -2.02 13.66
CA LEU A 226 -3.46 -2.03 13.51
C LEU A 226 -3.91 -0.97 12.50
N ALA A 227 -4.63 -1.39 11.45
CA ALA A 227 -5.33 -0.45 10.59
C ALA A 227 -6.50 0.22 11.33
N VAL A 228 -6.52 1.55 11.28
CA VAL A 228 -7.57 2.37 11.89
C VAL A 228 -8.22 3.24 10.82
N ASP A 229 -9.53 3.10 10.67
CA ASP A 229 -10.39 4.03 9.94
C ASP A 229 -11.29 4.74 10.95
N SER A 230 -11.24 6.07 11.01
CA SER A 230 -11.96 6.85 12.02
C SER A 230 -13.48 6.70 11.96
N ARG A 231 -14.01 6.22 10.83
CA ARG A 231 -15.44 5.97 10.62
C ARG A 231 -15.92 4.67 11.26
N ARG A 232 -15.00 3.76 11.64
CA ARG A 232 -15.34 2.49 12.26
C ARG A 232 -15.84 2.71 13.70
N LYS A 233 -17.01 2.14 14.00
CA LYS A 233 -17.62 2.21 15.35
C LYS A 233 -16.66 1.67 16.41
N ASN A 234 -16.49 2.40 17.50
CA ASN A 234 -15.66 2.03 18.66
C ASN A 234 -14.18 1.78 18.35
N ILE A 235 -13.66 2.27 17.19
CA ILE A 235 -12.28 1.99 16.79
C ILE A 235 -11.24 2.59 17.76
N ALA A 236 -11.55 3.75 18.37
CA ALA A 236 -10.65 4.35 19.35
C ALA A 236 -10.49 3.46 20.58
N GLU A 237 -11.59 2.99 21.15
CA GLU A 237 -11.58 2.06 22.29
C GLU A 237 -10.87 0.74 21.93
N TYR A 238 -11.18 0.18 20.77
CA TYR A 238 -10.52 -1.03 20.28
C TYR A 238 -9.01 -0.84 20.15
N ALA A 239 -8.55 0.27 19.55
CA ALA A 239 -7.15 0.59 19.39
C ALA A 239 -6.45 0.75 20.77
N MET A 240 -7.03 1.52 21.70
CA MET A 240 -6.47 1.74 23.03
C MET A 240 -6.33 0.43 23.84
N ASN A 241 -7.21 -0.53 23.63
CA ASN A 241 -7.17 -1.83 24.31
C ASN A 241 -6.18 -2.83 23.68
N ASN A 242 -5.88 -2.73 22.38
CA ASN A 242 -5.14 -3.75 21.63
C ASN A 242 -3.81 -3.29 21.05
N VAL A 243 -3.44 -1.99 21.21
CA VAL A 243 -2.19 -1.43 20.68
C VAL A 243 -1.27 -0.99 21.81
N GLY A 244 0.02 -1.28 21.72
CA GLY A 244 1.06 -0.87 22.67
C GLY A 244 1.97 -2.01 23.07
N LYS A 245 2.87 -1.72 24.02
CA LYS A 245 3.84 -2.69 24.51
C LYS A 245 3.16 -3.91 25.12
N GLY A 246 3.54 -5.10 24.63
CA GLY A 246 2.97 -6.37 25.10
C GLY A 246 1.54 -6.65 24.60
N LYS A 247 0.99 -5.81 23.75
CA LYS A 247 -0.30 -6.02 23.07
C LYS A 247 -0.10 -6.76 21.75
N LEU A 248 -1.23 -7.12 21.09
CA LEU A 248 -1.18 -7.77 19.78
C LEU A 248 -0.52 -6.85 18.74
N PHE A 249 -0.90 -5.59 18.72
CA PHE A 249 -0.38 -4.59 17.81
C PHE A 249 0.57 -3.64 18.54
N ILE A 250 1.63 -3.24 17.85
CA ILE A 250 2.63 -2.31 18.42
C ILE A 250 2.46 -0.87 17.92
N GLY A 251 1.66 -0.64 16.90
CA GLY A 251 1.46 0.66 16.28
C GLY A 251 0.14 0.76 15.53
N ILE A 252 -0.11 1.93 14.96
CA ILE A 252 -1.32 2.27 14.20
C ILE A 252 -0.95 2.48 12.73
N LYS A 253 -1.76 1.92 11.81
CA LYS A 253 -1.73 2.23 10.37
C LYS A 253 -2.94 3.05 9.97
N LEU A 254 -2.69 4.17 9.28
CA LEU A 254 -3.71 5.05 8.72
C LEU A 254 -3.64 5.09 7.19
N TYR A 255 -4.80 5.31 6.56
CA TYR A 255 -4.91 5.41 5.10
C TYR A 255 -6.01 6.40 4.69
N CYS A 256 -5.78 7.68 4.92
CA CYS A 256 -6.78 8.77 4.76
C CYS A 256 -7.41 8.90 3.37
N PRO A 257 -6.73 8.60 2.23
CA PRO A 257 -7.37 8.64 0.91
C PRO A 257 -8.58 7.71 0.75
N THR A 258 -8.79 6.76 1.65
CA THR A 258 -10.01 5.92 1.68
C THR A 258 -11.28 6.68 2.07
N GLY A 259 -11.17 7.94 2.52
CA GLY A 259 -12.30 8.84 2.67
C GLY A 259 -12.46 9.52 4.03
N TYR A 260 -11.39 9.72 4.79
CA TYR A 260 -11.41 10.45 6.08
C TYR A 260 -10.21 11.40 6.21
N SER A 261 -10.32 12.39 7.08
CA SER A 261 -9.25 13.34 7.36
C SER A 261 -8.29 12.83 8.44
N PRO A 262 -6.97 13.13 8.37
CA PRO A 262 -6.07 12.89 9.49
C PRO A 262 -6.40 13.72 10.73
N THR A 263 -7.20 14.77 10.59
CA THR A 263 -7.67 15.60 11.71
C THR A 263 -9.13 15.30 12.11
N ASP A 264 -9.64 14.11 11.75
CA ASP A 264 -10.91 13.60 12.26
C ASP A 264 -10.90 13.54 13.80
N PRO A 265 -11.94 13.97 14.52
CA PRO A 265 -11.95 14.01 16.00
C PRO A 265 -11.65 12.68 16.69
N VAL A 266 -11.95 11.55 16.08
CA VAL A 266 -11.60 10.21 16.61
C VAL A 266 -10.08 10.03 16.69
N LEU A 267 -9.36 10.57 15.71
CA LEU A 267 -7.89 10.54 15.66
C LEU A 267 -7.27 11.70 16.41
N PHE A 268 -7.75 12.91 16.13
CA PHE A 268 -7.13 14.18 16.51
C PHE A 268 -7.64 14.76 17.83
N GLY A 269 -8.75 14.22 18.37
CA GLY A 269 -9.46 14.79 19.52
C GLY A 269 -10.33 15.99 19.15
N PRO A 270 -11.15 16.47 20.11
CA PRO A 270 -11.99 17.63 19.91
C PRO A 270 -11.20 18.90 19.59
N ASP A 271 -11.90 19.90 19.06
CA ASP A 271 -11.29 21.21 18.79
C ASP A 271 -10.86 21.90 20.10
N GLY A 272 -9.63 22.39 20.08
CA GLY A 272 -9.04 23.09 21.24
C GLY A 272 -8.57 22.16 22.37
N GLU A 273 -8.92 20.88 22.36
CA GLU A 273 -8.57 19.92 23.40
C GLU A 273 -7.61 18.86 22.89
N ARG A 274 -6.68 18.43 23.75
CA ARG A 274 -5.82 17.27 23.49
C ARG A 274 -6.62 15.98 23.71
N GLY A 275 -6.61 15.07 22.76
CA GLY A 275 -7.41 13.84 22.85
C GLY A 275 -7.28 12.94 21.61
N GLY A 276 -8.21 11.99 21.48
CA GLY A 276 -8.24 11.05 20.37
C GLY A 276 -7.08 10.03 20.38
N ILE A 277 -6.95 9.30 19.29
CA ILE A 277 -5.95 8.23 19.15
C ILE A 277 -4.52 8.81 19.15
N TYR A 278 -4.28 10.01 18.60
CA TYR A 278 -2.93 10.58 18.59
C TYR A 278 -2.44 10.95 19.98
N ALA A 279 -3.30 11.47 20.86
CA ALA A 279 -2.93 11.73 22.24
C ALA A 279 -2.52 10.42 22.95
N PHE A 280 -3.31 9.36 22.79
CA PHE A 280 -2.99 8.04 23.32
C PHE A 280 -1.66 7.52 22.77
N CYS A 281 -1.41 7.63 21.47
CA CYS A 281 -0.16 7.20 20.84
C CYS A 281 1.05 7.99 21.36
N GLU A 282 0.94 9.32 21.42
CA GLU A 282 1.99 10.20 21.90
C GLU A 282 2.37 9.90 23.37
N ASP A 283 1.35 9.76 24.24
CA ASP A 283 1.55 9.52 25.69
C ASP A 283 2.21 8.15 25.98
N ASN A 284 2.00 7.17 25.11
CA ASN A 284 2.50 5.81 25.27
C ASN A 284 3.68 5.48 24.35
N GLY A 285 4.17 6.44 23.56
CA GLY A 285 5.25 6.22 22.60
C GLY A 285 4.90 5.20 21.52
N ILE A 286 3.61 5.13 21.13
CA ILE A 286 3.11 4.21 20.11
C ILE A 286 3.31 4.82 18.73
N PRO A 287 4.01 4.14 17.80
CA PRO A 287 4.25 4.68 16.47
C PRO A 287 2.98 4.64 15.61
N VAL A 288 2.86 5.66 14.76
CA VAL A 288 1.81 5.77 13.74
C VAL A 288 2.45 5.78 12.36
N THR A 289 2.06 4.88 11.49
CA THR A 289 2.43 4.87 10.07
C THR A 289 1.21 5.25 9.24
N THR A 290 1.34 6.27 8.40
CA THR A 290 0.31 6.64 7.43
C THR A 290 0.80 6.46 6.00
N HIS A 291 -0.08 5.98 5.12
CA HIS A 291 0.19 6.12 3.68
C HIS A 291 0.36 7.60 3.36
N ASN A 292 1.46 7.99 2.72
CA ASN A 292 1.68 9.39 2.35
C ASN A 292 2.36 9.53 0.98
N SER A 293 1.62 9.15 -0.05
CA SER A 293 1.97 9.39 -1.46
C SER A 293 0.75 9.85 -2.24
N ASP A 294 0.98 10.33 -3.43
CA ASP A 294 -0.05 10.77 -4.38
C ASP A 294 -0.71 9.62 -5.16
N GLY A 295 -0.25 8.38 -4.94
CA GLY A 295 -0.75 7.14 -5.53
C GLY A 295 -1.45 6.22 -4.52
N GLY A 296 -1.54 4.93 -4.87
CA GLY A 296 -2.08 3.89 -4.01
C GLY A 296 -3.60 3.69 -4.10
N PHE A 297 -4.24 3.36 -2.96
CA PHE A 297 -5.69 3.19 -2.88
C PHE A 297 -6.38 4.50 -2.52
N ALA A 298 -7.62 4.67 -2.98
CA ALA A 298 -8.46 5.78 -2.61
C ALA A 298 -9.93 5.37 -2.64
N THR A 299 -10.79 6.10 -1.94
CA THR A 299 -12.23 5.84 -1.96
C THR A 299 -12.78 5.80 -3.40
N LEU A 300 -13.62 4.83 -3.68
CA LEU A 300 -14.34 4.69 -4.95
C LEU A 300 -15.56 5.60 -5.01
N ALA A 301 -15.94 6.23 -3.89
CA ALA A 301 -17.08 7.12 -3.85
C ALA A 301 -16.82 8.41 -4.64
N LYS A 302 -17.91 8.93 -5.23
CA LYS A 302 -17.94 10.27 -5.80
C LYS A 302 -17.99 11.35 -4.73
N GLU A 303 -18.52 11.01 -3.57
CA GLU A 303 -18.66 11.90 -2.41
C GLU A 303 -18.50 11.10 -1.10
N VAL A 304 -17.94 11.73 -0.07
CA VAL A 304 -17.77 11.12 1.26
C VAL A 304 -18.09 12.14 2.34
N LYS A 305 -18.67 11.71 3.47
CA LYS A 305 -18.80 12.55 4.66
C LYS A 305 -17.48 12.65 5.39
N VAL A 306 -17.02 13.86 5.65
CA VAL A 306 -15.73 14.13 6.29
C VAL A 306 -15.93 15.09 7.47
N THR A 307 -15.24 14.78 8.57
CA THR A 307 -15.03 15.71 9.68
C THR A 307 -13.53 15.96 9.81
N GLY A 308 -13.14 17.22 9.98
CA GLY A 308 -11.74 17.63 10.09
C GLY A 308 -11.26 18.53 8.95
N LEU A 309 -9.96 18.73 8.85
CA LEU A 309 -9.35 19.56 7.81
C LEU A 309 -9.19 18.78 6.50
N ILE A 310 -9.44 19.45 5.40
CA ILE A 310 -9.10 18.98 4.05
C ILE A 310 -8.22 20.01 3.35
N GLN A 311 -7.47 19.59 2.33
CA GLN A 311 -6.69 20.48 1.49
C GLN A 311 -7.40 20.69 0.14
N VAL A 312 -7.59 21.97 -0.25
CA VAL A 312 -8.10 22.36 -1.57
C VAL A 312 -7.28 23.53 -2.09
N ASN A 313 -6.67 23.38 -3.25
CA ASN A 313 -5.85 24.41 -3.90
C ASN A 313 -4.77 25.03 -2.98
N GLY A 314 -4.08 24.19 -2.20
CA GLY A 314 -3.02 24.63 -1.28
C GLY A 314 -3.51 25.26 0.03
N LYS A 315 -4.81 25.32 0.27
CA LYS A 315 -5.42 25.87 1.48
C LYS A 315 -6.12 24.78 2.28
N LEU A 316 -6.14 24.97 3.60
CA LEU A 316 -6.87 24.11 4.52
C LEU A 316 -8.29 24.62 4.74
N HIS A 317 -9.26 23.72 4.65
CA HIS A 317 -10.67 23.97 4.92
C HIS A 317 -11.15 22.97 5.97
N ARG A 318 -12.00 23.43 6.91
CA ARG A 318 -12.60 22.57 7.92
C ARG A 318 -13.98 22.13 7.45
N LEU A 319 -14.25 20.85 7.59
CA LEU A 319 -15.58 20.24 7.41
C LEU A 319 -16.06 19.66 8.74
N ASN A 320 -17.37 19.72 8.99
CA ASN A 320 -18.01 19.23 10.22
C ASN A 320 -19.15 18.28 9.85
N ASP A 321 -18.82 17.02 9.57
CA ASP A 321 -19.74 15.99 9.04
C ASP A 321 -20.39 16.41 7.71
N GLU A 322 -19.62 17.10 6.90
CA GLU A 322 -20.07 17.65 5.63
C GLU A 322 -19.72 16.71 4.46
N LEU A 323 -20.51 16.79 3.39
CA LEU A 323 -20.34 16.00 2.20
C LEU A 323 -19.25 16.62 1.30
N LEU A 324 -18.10 15.95 1.24
CA LEU A 324 -17.01 16.28 0.32
C LEU A 324 -17.27 15.62 -1.04
N LYS A 325 -17.40 16.42 -2.08
CA LYS A 325 -17.57 15.94 -3.46
C LYS A 325 -16.24 15.99 -4.21
N PHE A 326 -15.91 14.90 -4.89
CA PHE A 326 -14.75 14.83 -5.77
C PHE A 326 -15.13 15.22 -7.21
N SER A 327 -14.27 15.98 -7.87
CA SER A 327 -14.49 16.47 -9.23
C SER A 327 -14.25 15.36 -10.27
N THR A 328 -13.32 14.44 -10.00
CA THR A 328 -12.97 13.36 -10.91
C THR A 328 -13.78 12.09 -10.64
N ALA A 329 -14.29 11.48 -11.72
CA ALA A 329 -14.85 10.14 -11.64
C ALA A 329 -13.77 9.12 -11.29
N ILE A 330 -14.13 8.03 -10.59
CA ILE A 330 -13.16 7.04 -10.07
C ILE A 330 -12.33 6.35 -11.16
N ASN A 331 -12.88 6.21 -12.36
CA ASN A 331 -12.17 5.65 -13.51
C ASN A 331 -11.21 6.65 -14.18
N HIS A 332 -11.23 7.92 -13.79
CA HIS A 332 -10.31 8.93 -14.32
C HIS A 332 -8.90 8.71 -13.76
N LYS A 333 -7.87 8.90 -14.60
CA LYS A 333 -6.47 8.71 -14.23
C LYS A 333 -6.01 9.52 -13.00
N ASN A 334 -6.62 10.69 -12.78
CA ASN A 334 -6.29 11.59 -11.67
C ASN A 334 -7.17 11.38 -10.42
N ALA A 335 -8.07 10.40 -10.40
CA ALA A 335 -9.00 10.22 -9.29
C ALA A 335 -8.31 9.92 -7.96
N VAL A 336 -7.31 9.04 -7.97
CA VAL A 336 -6.53 8.71 -6.78
C VAL A 336 -5.73 9.93 -6.31
N TYR A 337 -5.07 10.62 -7.24
CA TYR A 337 -4.31 11.83 -6.96
C TYR A 337 -5.16 12.92 -6.30
N GLU A 338 -6.36 13.21 -6.84
CA GLU A 338 -7.28 14.19 -6.24
C GLU A 338 -7.64 13.86 -4.80
N ARG A 339 -7.97 12.58 -4.52
CA ARG A 339 -8.36 12.13 -3.19
C ARG A 339 -7.19 12.17 -2.21
N ALA A 340 -6.02 11.74 -2.66
CA ALA A 340 -4.79 11.82 -1.88
C ALA A 340 -4.44 13.29 -1.58
N LEU A 341 -4.48 14.16 -2.59
CA LEU A 341 -4.21 15.59 -2.42
C LEU A 341 -5.17 16.25 -1.41
N THR A 342 -6.45 15.88 -1.46
CA THR A 342 -7.48 16.47 -0.60
C THR A 342 -7.42 15.97 0.84
N LEU A 343 -7.19 14.65 1.05
CA LEU A 343 -7.37 13.99 2.35
C LEU A 343 -6.06 13.56 3.02
N ASN A 344 -4.92 13.67 2.32
CA ASN A 344 -3.66 13.10 2.80
C ASN A 344 -2.43 13.99 2.56
N HIS A 345 -2.63 15.20 2.05
CA HIS A 345 -1.53 16.13 1.77
C HIS A 345 -0.69 16.42 3.02
N PRO A 346 0.65 16.54 2.93
CA PRO A 346 1.52 16.79 4.09
C PRO A 346 1.14 18.00 4.94
N LEU A 347 0.49 19.04 4.39
CA LEU A 347 -0.07 20.16 5.15
C LEU A 347 -1.08 19.75 6.23
N LEU A 348 -1.81 18.64 6.02
CA LEU A 348 -2.75 18.11 7.01
C LEU A 348 -1.97 17.43 8.16
N TRP A 349 -0.90 16.74 7.82
CA TRP A 349 -0.02 16.07 8.79
C TRP A 349 0.82 17.07 9.59
N GLU A 350 1.18 18.22 8.99
CA GLU A 350 1.77 19.34 9.73
C GLU A 350 0.87 19.78 10.89
N LYS A 351 -0.46 19.86 10.68
CA LYS A 351 -1.42 20.18 11.76
C LYS A 351 -1.49 19.10 12.83
N VAL A 352 -1.28 17.85 12.47
CA VAL A 352 -1.20 16.75 13.43
C VAL A 352 0.03 16.91 14.32
N VAL A 353 1.21 17.12 13.74
CA VAL A 353 2.45 17.20 14.53
C VAL A 353 2.61 18.55 15.26
N GLU A 354 1.98 19.62 14.80
CA GLU A 354 1.86 20.88 15.55
C GLU A 354 1.14 20.67 16.90
N LYS A 355 0.10 19.83 16.92
CA LYS A 355 -0.68 19.52 18.13
C LYS A 355 -0.06 18.39 18.96
N TYR A 356 0.60 17.44 18.30
CA TYR A 356 1.23 16.26 18.91
C TYR A 356 2.71 16.16 18.50
N PRO A 357 3.58 17.02 19.03
CA PRO A 357 4.97 17.15 18.56
C PRO A 357 5.85 15.93 18.86
N ASN A 358 5.50 15.14 19.87
CA ASN A 358 6.23 13.92 20.23
C ASN A 358 5.63 12.65 19.62
N LEU A 359 4.58 12.75 18.81
CA LEU A 359 4.00 11.63 18.09
C LEU A 359 5.05 11.02 17.14
N LEU A 360 5.36 9.73 17.33
CA LEU A 360 6.22 8.97 16.42
C LEU A 360 5.44 8.73 15.12
N LEU A 361 5.62 9.58 14.11
CA LEU A 361 4.85 9.57 12.87
C LEU A 361 5.71 9.20 11.68
N ASN A 362 5.40 8.10 11.00
CA ASN A 362 5.98 7.71 9.72
C ASN A 362 5.05 8.14 8.56
N LEU A 363 5.51 9.08 7.74
CA LEU A 363 4.89 9.48 6.47
C LEU A 363 5.41 8.55 5.37
N ALA A 364 4.74 7.42 5.17
CA ALA A 364 5.22 6.32 4.34
C ALA A 364 5.37 6.69 2.85
N HIS A 365 6.25 5.98 2.14
CA HIS A 365 6.58 6.11 0.71
C HIS A 365 7.28 7.41 0.31
N PHE A 366 7.64 8.28 1.24
CA PHE A 366 8.35 9.54 0.99
C PHE A 366 7.70 10.41 -0.13
N GLY A 367 6.37 10.42 -0.18
CA GLY A 367 5.60 11.11 -1.22
C GLY A 367 5.44 10.30 -2.52
N GLY A 368 6.16 9.20 -2.68
CA GLY A 368 6.24 8.41 -3.91
C GLY A 368 7.43 8.78 -4.78
N GLY A 369 7.91 7.85 -5.62
CA GLY A 369 9.12 8.02 -6.44
C GLY A 369 9.08 9.26 -7.33
N SER A 370 7.94 9.50 -8.00
CA SER A 370 7.78 10.68 -8.87
C SER A 370 7.85 12.00 -8.11
N GLN A 371 7.21 12.08 -6.94
CA GLN A 371 7.23 13.28 -6.09
C GLN A 371 8.63 13.51 -5.48
N LEU A 372 9.31 12.44 -5.09
CA LEU A 372 10.70 12.54 -4.61
C LEU A 372 11.63 13.04 -5.71
N ASN A 373 11.53 12.50 -6.93
CA ASN A 373 12.33 12.97 -8.05
C ASN A 373 12.13 14.46 -8.34
N LEU A 374 10.84 14.90 -8.39
CA LEU A 374 10.50 16.32 -8.59
C LEU A 374 11.07 17.22 -7.47
N ALA A 375 11.00 16.77 -6.22
CA ALA A 375 11.54 17.52 -5.09
C ALA A 375 13.06 17.67 -5.15
N LEU A 376 13.78 16.60 -5.52
CA LEU A 376 15.24 16.64 -5.67
C LEU A 376 15.69 17.53 -6.83
N GLU A 377 14.89 17.63 -7.89
CA GLU A 377 15.15 18.54 -9.04
C GLU A 377 14.75 20.00 -8.72
N ASN A 378 13.85 20.22 -7.79
CA ASN A 378 13.30 21.54 -7.43
C ASN A 378 13.27 21.75 -5.92
N PRO A 379 14.43 21.76 -5.23
CA PRO A 379 14.46 21.78 -3.76
C PRO A 379 13.88 23.07 -3.15
N GLU A 380 13.88 24.18 -3.88
CA GLU A 380 13.35 25.47 -3.41
C GLU A 380 11.81 25.58 -3.54
N ASN A 381 11.16 24.61 -4.22
CA ASN A 381 9.72 24.66 -4.39
C ASN A 381 9.00 24.03 -3.18
N THR A 382 8.72 24.87 -2.18
CA THR A 382 8.07 24.47 -0.93
C THR A 382 6.63 23.94 -1.10
N ASN A 383 6.04 24.07 -2.29
CA ASN A 383 4.69 23.55 -2.56
C ASN A 383 4.69 22.08 -3.00
N LEU A 384 5.85 21.51 -3.36
CA LEU A 384 5.93 20.11 -3.70
C LEU A 384 5.67 19.22 -2.48
N TRP A 385 4.94 18.14 -2.71
CA TRP A 385 4.56 17.17 -1.69
C TRP A 385 5.76 16.72 -0.85
N THR A 386 6.79 16.18 -1.49
CA THR A 386 7.97 15.66 -0.81
C THR A 386 8.81 16.76 -0.14
N ASN A 387 8.86 17.99 -0.69
CA ASN A 387 9.57 19.09 -0.02
C ASN A 387 8.91 19.47 1.31
N LYS A 388 7.59 19.33 1.43
CA LYS A 388 6.89 19.50 2.73
C LYS A 388 7.22 18.36 3.70
N ILE A 389 7.32 17.12 3.23
CA ILE A 389 7.79 16.00 4.05
C ILE A 389 9.21 16.28 4.54
N ILE A 390 10.12 16.67 3.64
CA ILE A 390 11.52 17.01 3.98
C ILE A 390 11.58 18.12 5.06
N ALA A 391 10.74 19.14 4.95
CA ALA A 391 10.66 20.20 5.95
C ALA A 391 10.28 19.65 7.34
N LEU A 392 9.29 18.75 7.40
CA LEU A 392 8.87 18.09 8.65
C LEU A 392 9.95 17.16 9.21
N LEU A 393 10.69 16.45 8.35
CA LEU A 393 11.81 15.57 8.77
C LEU A 393 12.97 16.36 9.37
N LYS A 394 13.24 17.56 8.85
CA LYS A 394 14.32 18.46 9.32
C LYS A 394 13.95 19.19 10.59
N ASP A 395 12.67 19.36 10.89
CA ASP A 395 12.22 20.08 12.08
C ASP A 395 12.39 19.22 13.34
N SER A 396 13.36 19.59 14.16
CA SER A 396 13.71 18.86 15.39
C SER A 396 12.61 18.90 16.47
N ARG A 397 11.62 19.78 16.34
CA ARG A 397 10.47 19.84 17.26
C ARG A 397 9.60 18.60 17.14
N TYR A 398 9.62 17.92 15.98
CA TYR A 398 8.72 16.81 15.65
C TYR A 398 9.47 15.49 15.59
N LYS A 399 8.75 14.39 15.85
CA LYS A 399 9.24 13.01 15.73
C LYS A 399 8.73 12.38 14.42
N VAL A 400 8.92 13.09 13.30
CA VAL A 400 8.51 12.63 11.98
C VAL A 400 9.58 11.76 11.34
N TYR A 401 9.15 10.68 10.71
CA TYR A 401 9.93 9.74 9.92
C TYR A 401 9.30 9.59 8.54
N THR A 402 10.03 9.01 7.62
CA THR A 402 9.51 8.52 6.33
C THR A 402 10.13 7.18 5.99
N ASP A 403 9.49 6.40 5.12
CA ASP A 403 10.09 5.16 4.63
C ASP A 403 10.28 5.16 3.11
N VAL A 404 11.20 4.32 2.66
CA VAL A 404 11.52 4.12 1.23
C VAL A 404 10.84 2.86 0.68
N SER A 405 9.61 2.61 1.09
CA SER A 405 8.84 1.45 0.63
C SER A 405 8.23 1.67 -0.76
N CYS A 406 7.99 0.57 -1.47
CA CYS A 406 7.43 0.54 -2.82
C CYS A 406 8.28 1.24 -3.90
N PHE A 407 9.57 1.41 -3.67
CA PHE A 407 10.49 1.99 -4.67
C PHE A 407 11.03 0.91 -5.61
N THR A 408 10.86 1.13 -6.90
CA THR A 408 11.42 0.31 -7.99
C THR A 408 12.38 1.11 -8.88
N GLU A 409 12.37 2.44 -8.76
CA GLU A 409 13.21 3.37 -9.52
C GLU A 409 14.47 3.75 -8.71
N PHE A 410 15.50 2.90 -8.77
CA PHE A 410 16.73 3.08 -7.98
C PHE A 410 17.58 4.29 -8.39
N GLU A 411 17.33 4.89 -9.57
CA GLU A 411 17.92 6.17 -9.97
C GLU A 411 17.49 7.31 -9.05
N VAL A 412 16.24 7.30 -8.59
CA VAL A 412 15.71 8.31 -7.64
C VAL A 412 16.40 8.15 -6.28
N ILE A 413 16.58 6.89 -5.84
CA ILE A 413 17.35 6.61 -4.61
C ILE A 413 18.79 7.08 -4.76
N ALA A 414 19.46 6.84 -5.89
CA ALA A 414 20.83 7.33 -6.13
C ALA A 414 20.91 8.87 -6.09
N LYS A 415 19.93 9.58 -6.69
CA LYS A 415 19.82 11.04 -6.60
C LYS A 415 19.65 11.51 -5.14
N LEU A 416 18.77 10.84 -4.37
CA LEU A 416 18.59 11.15 -2.95
C LEU A 416 19.91 11.03 -2.18
N LEU A 417 20.61 9.90 -2.30
CA LEU A 417 21.86 9.60 -1.58
C LEU A 417 22.98 10.62 -1.86
N THR A 418 22.99 11.19 -3.06
CA THR A 418 23.97 12.21 -3.47
C THR A 418 23.54 13.64 -3.16
N SER A 419 22.27 13.86 -2.80
CA SER A 419 21.74 15.18 -2.49
C SER A 419 22.23 15.69 -1.13
N PRO A 420 22.43 17.02 -0.97
CA PRO A 420 22.79 17.61 0.33
C PRO A 420 21.76 17.31 1.43
N VAL A 421 20.49 17.25 1.09
CA VAL A 421 19.39 17.03 2.04
C VAL A 421 19.44 15.66 2.72
N TYR A 422 19.98 14.64 2.04
CA TYR A 422 20.07 13.28 2.58
C TYR A 422 20.77 13.23 3.93
N ARG A 423 21.89 13.95 4.09
CA ARG A 423 22.66 13.95 5.34
C ARG A 423 21.84 14.46 6.52
N GLU A 424 20.96 15.42 6.30
CA GLU A 424 20.11 16.02 7.33
C GLU A 424 18.96 15.09 7.74
N ILE A 425 18.34 14.41 6.76
CA ILE A 425 17.14 13.60 7.00
C ILE A 425 17.42 12.10 7.19
N LYS A 426 18.65 11.62 6.91
CA LYS A 426 19.01 10.19 7.05
C LYS A 426 18.59 9.57 8.40
N PRO A 427 18.70 10.25 9.57
CA PRO A 427 18.25 9.70 10.84
C PRO A 427 16.73 9.50 10.97
N ARG A 428 15.97 9.93 9.98
CA ARG A 428 14.50 9.88 9.91
C ARG A 428 13.97 9.01 8.77
N ILE A 429 14.87 8.36 8.02
CA ILE A 429 14.50 7.45 6.92
C ILE A 429 14.46 6.03 7.46
N LEU A 430 13.39 5.30 7.15
CA LEU A 430 13.17 3.90 7.51
C LEU A 430 13.18 3.04 6.24
N TYR A 431 13.56 1.76 6.38
CA TYR A 431 13.40 0.77 5.33
C TYR A 431 12.03 0.09 5.45
N GLY A 432 11.31 0.02 4.34
CA GLY A 432 10.11 -0.78 4.16
C GLY A 432 10.09 -1.37 2.76
N SER A 433 9.52 -2.56 2.59
CA SER A 433 9.40 -3.20 1.28
C SER A 433 8.11 -2.89 0.55
N ASP A 434 7.04 -2.68 1.31
CA ASP A 434 5.65 -2.70 0.83
C ASP A 434 5.27 -4.06 0.17
N TYR A 435 5.95 -5.15 0.60
CA TYR A 435 5.54 -6.51 0.21
C TYR A 435 4.08 -6.69 0.68
N THR A 436 3.27 -7.18 -0.01
CA THR A 436 2.90 -7.84 -1.17
C THR A 436 2.55 -6.90 -2.35
N LEU A 437 2.29 -5.61 -2.08
CA LEU A 437 1.90 -4.62 -3.10
C LEU A 437 3.04 -4.35 -4.07
N LEU A 438 4.30 -4.36 -3.60
CA LEU A 438 5.47 -4.23 -4.46
C LEU A 438 5.49 -5.26 -5.60
N LEU A 439 4.96 -6.46 -5.39
CA LEU A 439 4.88 -7.51 -6.43
C LEU A 439 4.05 -7.12 -7.65
N LEU A 440 3.24 -6.07 -7.56
CA LEU A 440 2.53 -5.49 -8.69
C LEU A 440 3.44 -4.67 -9.62
N PHE A 441 4.60 -4.24 -9.12
CA PHE A 441 5.53 -3.34 -9.79
C PHE A 441 6.91 -3.98 -10.03
N GLU A 442 7.26 -4.99 -9.24
CA GLU A 442 8.56 -5.66 -9.24
C GLU A 442 8.40 -7.18 -9.40
N ASP A 443 9.08 -7.78 -10.35
CA ASP A 443 9.02 -9.21 -10.62
C ASP A 443 10.07 -10.02 -9.84
N ASN A 444 11.11 -9.36 -9.34
CA ASN A 444 12.17 -9.98 -8.57
C ASN A 444 12.40 -9.28 -7.22
N PHE A 445 11.63 -9.70 -6.21
CA PHE A 445 11.72 -9.12 -4.87
C PHE A 445 13.11 -9.31 -4.22
N GLU A 446 13.78 -10.46 -4.43
CA GLU A 446 15.12 -10.68 -3.90
C GLU A 446 16.13 -9.69 -4.52
N GLU A 447 16.00 -9.42 -5.81
CA GLU A 447 16.81 -8.42 -6.51
C GLU A 447 16.53 -7.01 -5.99
N ASN A 448 15.28 -6.67 -5.74
CA ASN A 448 14.91 -5.37 -5.16
C ASN A 448 15.58 -5.15 -3.79
N VAL A 449 15.50 -6.15 -2.89
CA VAL A 449 16.18 -6.11 -1.58
C VAL A 449 17.70 -5.99 -1.73
N ARG A 450 18.29 -6.74 -2.67
CA ARG A 450 19.72 -6.68 -2.97
C ARG A 450 20.13 -5.28 -3.43
N GLN A 451 19.37 -4.67 -4.33
CA GLN A 451 19.63 -3.32 -4.84
C GLN A 451 19.55 -2.27 -3.72
N PHE A 452 18.56 -2.37 -2.80
CA PHE A 452 18.51 -1.50 -1.63
C PHE A 452 19.77 -1.63 -0.77
N LYS A 453 20.18 -2.87 -0.43
CA LYS A 453 21.41 -3.12 0.34
C LYS A 453 22.64 -2.53 -0.36
N GLU A 454 22.76 -2.70 -1.66
CA GLU A 454 23.89 -2.17 -2.44
C GLU A 454 23.90 -0.64 -2.55
N LYS A 455 22.76 -0.02 -2.89
CA LYS A 455 22.66 1.44 -3.07
C LYS A 455 22.93 2.19 -1.78
N PHE A 456 22.33 1.75 -0.67
CA PHE A 456 22.56 2.36 0.65
C PHE A 456 23.92 1.97 1.28
N GLY A 457 24.49 0.82 0.89
CA GLY A 457 25.76 0.35 1.45
C GLY A 457 25.74 0.33 2.98
N LYS A 458 26.70 0.99 3.64
CA LYS A 458 26.76 1.10 5.09
C LYS A 458 25.55 1.84 5.73
N ASP A 459 24.89 2.69 4.97
CA ASP A 459 23.72 3.43 5.43
C ASP A 459 22.47 2.55 5.48
N PHE A 460 22.50 1.35 4.86
CA PHE A 460 21.41 0.38 5.01
C PHE A 460 21.23 -0.04 6.46
N ASP A 461 22.31 -0.22 7.20
CA ASP A 461 22.26 -0.47 8.65
C ASP A 461 21.58 0.66 9.44
N VAL A 462 21.70 1.90 8.97
CA VAL A 462 21.04 3.04 9.61
C VAL A 462 19.54 2.99 9.36
N ILE A 463 19.12 2.86 8.11
CA ILE A 463 17.70 2.95 7.72
C ILE A 463 16.90 1.68 8.02
N ALA A 464 17.56 0.51 8.05
CA ALA A 464 16.90 -0.78 8.24
C ALA A 464 17.09 -1.34 9.68
N ARG A 465 17.94 -0.74 10.51
CA ARG A 465 18.14 -1.18 11.90
C ARG A 465 18.06 -0.03 12.89
N LYS A 466 19.02 0.90 12.89
CA LYS A 466 19.13 1.94 13.93
C LYS A 466 17.92 2.86 14.01
N ASN A 467 17.47 3.36 12.88
CA ASN A 467 16.30 4.23 12.84
C ASN A 467 15.01 3.48 13.23
N PRO A 468 14.74 2.24 12.72
CA PRO A 468 13.62 1.43 13.20
C PRO A 468 13.67 1.12 14.69
N GLU A 469 14.84 0.79 15.27
CA GLU A 469 15.01 0.59 16.71
C GLU A 469 14.61 1.83 17.50
N GLU A 470 14.98 3.03 17.03
CA GLU A 470 14.57 4.28 17.68
C GLU A 470 13.07 4.55 17.50
N PHE A 471 12.52 4.29 16.30
CA PHE A 471 11.10 4.48 16.00
C PHE A 471 10.19 3.53 16.80
N LEU A 472 10.65 2.31 17.07
CA LEU A 472 9.90 1.24 17.75
C LEU A 472 10.27 1.06 19.23
N ARG A 473 11.23 1.80 19.75
CA ARG A 473 11.89 1.58 21.06
C ARG A 473 10.95 1.45 22.27
N HIS A 474 9.77 2.07 22.19
CA HIS A 474 8.82 2.08 23.31
C HIS A 474 7.87 0.89 23.31
N VAL A 475 7.78 0.16 22.18
CA VAL A 475 6.76 -0.87 21.97
C VAL A 475 7.34 -2.28 21.71
N ILE A 476 8.62 -2.38 21.37
CA ILE A 476 9.37 -3.64 21.25
C ILE A 476 10.30 -3.88 22.46
#